data_7bf8a921c0e95a5aebc2cc543b555969
#
_entry.id   7bf8a921c0e95a5aebc2cc543b555969
#
_cell.length_a   1.000
_cell.length_b   1.000
_cell.length_c   1.000
_cell.angle_alpha   90.00
_cell.angle_beta   90.00
_cell.angle_gamma   90.00
#
_symmetry.space_group_name_H-M   'P 1'
#
loop_
_entity.id
_entity.type
_entity.pdbx_description
1 polymer ?
#
loop_
_entity_poly.entity_id
_entity_poly.type
_entity_poly.pdbx_seq_one_letter_code
_entity_poly.pdbx_strand_id
1 'polypeptide(L)'
;GTPVPYTTPVRSRDTAKAVAMAAINEGRAWDYLFFKKQPEKTLPCIAVTTTSGTGSQVTQVAVMTETATQTKSAVFNNLIYPRVAIVDPDLMVTVPRHTTASTGFDAFCHCFESYINVNGSAYTDIIALEGIRMVAKYLRRVVKDGQDLEAREGMAWADTCGGLAIANAGVTLPHGVGMTISGHCPKIMHGESLALTYPSFMRLTYPAAVEKFATVGRILNPELSGLSDEEAAKRCCEEVDQLLKDIGMWLNFESFSVDEATIRRIADRSHDLRSEERRVGKGRRS
;
A
#
# COMPACT_ATOMS: atom_id res chain seq x y z
N GLY A 1 -14.66 28.97 -9.28
CA GLY A 1 -13.74 27.85 -9.32
C GLY A 1 -14.17 26.86 -10.36
N THR A 2 -13.35 26.57 -11.36
CA THR A 2 -13.55 25.51 -12.35
C THR A 2 -13.54 24.16 -11.65
N PRO A 3 -14.50 23.27 -11.88
CA PRO A 3 -14.49 21.93 -11.31
C PRO A 3 -13.26 21.17 -11.82
N VAL A 4 -12.48 20.62 -10.90
CA VAL A 4 -11.41 19.67 -11.23
C VAL A 4 -12.07 18.43 -11.82
N PRO A 5 -11.73 17.96 -13.02
CA PRO A 5 -12.32 16.76 -13.58
C PRO A 5 -11.96 15.55 -12.72
N TYR A 6 -12.98 14.89 -12.18
CA TYR A 6 -12.86 13.64 -11.43
C TYR A 6 -12.47 12.49 -12.37
N THR A 7 -11.19 12.30 -12.62
CA THR A 7 -10.72 11.18 -13.46
C THR A 7 -9.61 10.35 -12.84
N THR A 8 -9.27 10.59 -11.56
CA THR A 8 -8.34 9.71 -10.84
C THR A 8 -8.95 9.45 -9.47
N PRO A 9 -8.96 8.22 -8.92
CA PRO A 9 -9.33 8.00 -7.54
C PRO A 9 -8.31 8.70 -6.66
N VAL A 10 -8.62 9.94 -6.34
CA VAL A 10 -7.82 10.76 -5.42
C VAL A 10 -7.92 10.07 -4.07
N ARG A 11 -6.80 9.72 -3.48
CA ARG A 11 -6.73 9.33 -2.08
C ARG A 11 -7.15 10.55 -1.25
N SER A 12 -8.46 10.70 -1.01
CA SER A 12 -9.06 11.92 -0.44
C SER A 12 -8.43 12.31 0.90
N ARG A 13 -8.03 11.32 1.70
CA ARG A 13 -7.33 11.52 2.99
C ARG A 13 -5.93 12.10 2.81
N ASP A 14 -5.17 11.61 1.84
CA ASP A 14 -3.83 12.13 1.52
C ASP A 14 -3.92 13.56 1.00
N THR A 15 -4.93 13.86 0.17
CA THR A 15 -5.23 15.22 -0.27
C THR A 15 -5.56 16.12 0.91
N ALA A 16 -6.40 15.66 1.87
CA ALA A 16 -6.74 16.44 3.05
C ALA A 16 -5.50 16.75 3.90
N LYS A 17 -4.61 15.79 4.11
CA LYS A 17 -3.33 15.99 4.83
C LYS A 17 -2.43 16.99 4.09
N ALA A 18 -2.30 16.88 2.77
CA ALA A 18 -1.51 17.79 1.95
C ALA A 18 -2.08 19.21 2.00
N VAL A 19 -3.41 19.37 1.91
CA VAL A 19 -4.10 20.66 2.05
C VAL A 19 -3.92 21.23 3.44
N ALA A 20 -4.11 20.42 4.50
CA ALA A 20 -3.95 20.86 5.89
C ALA A 20 -2.53 21.40 6.18
N MET A 21 -1.53 20.83 5.53
CA MET A 21 -0.15 21.29 5.59
C MET A 21 0.06 22.56 4.76
N ALA A 22 -0.32 22.54 3.49
CA ALA A 22 -0.03 23.61 2.54
C ALA A 22 -0.82 24.90 2.85
N ALA A 23 -1.99 24.81 3.49
CA ALA A 23 -2.85 25.95 3.80
C ALA A 23 -2.22 26.96 4.77
N ILE A 24 -1.25 26.54 5.57
CA ILE A 24 -0.64 27.37 6.64
C ILE A 24 0.89 27.40 6.60
N ASN A 25 1.48 26.89 5.53
CA ASN A 25 2.92 26.96 5.27
C ASN A 25 3.15 27.49 3.85
N GLU A 26 4.31 28.11 3.62
CA GLU A 26 4.68 28.67 2.33
C GLU A 26 5.03 27.59 1.31
N GLY A 27 4.70 27.83 0.03
CA GLY A 27 5.01 26.98 -1.09
C GLY A 27 3.90 25.96 -1.40
N ARG A 28 4.19 25.06 -2.32
CA ARG A 28 3.26 23.99 -2.74
C ARG A 28 3.47 22.74 -1.88
N ALA A 29 2.45 21.90 -1.73
CA ALA A 29 2.58 20.61 -1.04
C ALA A 29 3.72 19.75 -1.62
N TRP A 30 3.97 19.84 -2.93
CA TRP A 30 5.06 19.15 -3.62
C TRP A 30 6.46 19.52 -3.14
N ASP A 31 6.66 20.74 -2.60
CA ASP A 31 7.95 21.21 -2.11
C ASP A 31 8.39 20.48 -0.82
N TYR A 32 7.45 19.79 -0.16
CA TYR A 32 7.66 19.05 1.10
C TYR A 32 7.96 17.56 0.90
N LEU A 33 8.06 17.08 -0.35
CA LEU A 33 8.37 15.69 -0.66
C LEU A 33 9.69 15.24 -0.05
N PHE A 34 9.73 14.01 0.46
CA PHE A 34 10.94 13.38 0.98
C PHE A 34 11.75 14.28 1.92
N PHE A 35 11.06 15.07 2.73
CA PHE A 35 11.68 15.98 3.70
C PHE A 35 12.54 17.11 3.07
N LYS A 36 12.36 17.45 1.79
CA LYS A 36 13.08 18.55 1.14
C LYS A 36 12.82 19.88 1.84
N LYS A 37 11.55 20.12 2.22
CA LYS A 37 11.12 21.21 3.07
C LYS A 37 10.39 20.64 4.28
N GLN A 38 10.51 21.26 5.46
CA GLN A 38 9.78 20.84 6.65
C GLN A 38 8.68 21.84 6.95
N PRO A 39 7.43 21.38 7.15
CA PRO A 39 6.38 22.26 7.66
C PRO A 39 6.63 22.57 9.13
N GLU A 40 6.34 23.80 9.54
CA GLU A 40 6.42 24.21 10.95
C GLU A 40 5.21 23.74 11.74
N LYS A 41 4.06 23.67 11.08
CA LYS A 41 2.75 23.30 11.66
C LYS A 41 1.83 22.72 10.62
N THR A 42 0.69 22.18 11.04
CA THR A 42 -0.39 21.72 10.18
C THR A 42 -1.75 21.98 10.81
N LEU A 43 -2.78 22.12 10.00
CA LEU A 43 -4.15 22.08 10.52
C LEU A 43 -4.47 20.65 11.00
N PRO A 44 -5.29 20.51 12.06
CA PRO A 44 -5.71 19.18 12.51
C PRO A 44 -6.58 18.48 11.46
N CYS A 45 -6.27 17.21 11.19
CA CYS A 45 -7.07 16.35 10.33
C CYS A 45 -7.85 15.33 11.15
N ILE A 46 -9.13 15.14 10.80
CA ILE A 46 -9.94 13.99 11.22
C ILE A 46 -10.11 13.10 9.99
N ALA A 47 -9.70 11.84 10.09
CA ALA A 47 -9.81 10.88 9.01
C ALA A 47 -11.01 9.95 9.24
N VAL A 48 -11.94 9.92 8.28
CA VAL A 48 -13.06 8.96 8.25
C VAL A 48 -12.80 8.02 7.09
N THR A 49 -12.69 6.72 7.36
CA THR A 49 -12.34 5.74 6.32
C THR A 49 -13.58 5.26 5.56
N THR A 50 -13.48 5.18 4.25
CA THR A 50 -14.55 4.66 3.37
C THR A 50 -14.06 3.49 2.51
N THR A 51 -12.80 3.07 2.67
CA THR A 51 -12.20 1.90 2.01
C THR A 51 -11.17 1.28 2.94
N SER A 52 -10.96 -0.03 2.84
CA SER A 52 -9.91 -0.76 3.57
C SER A 52 -8.75 -1.04 2.63
N GLY A 53 -7.61 -0.37 2.80
CA GLY A 53 -6.43 -0.59 1.94
C GLY A 53 -5.25 0.32 2.24
N THR A 54 -5.47 1.63 2.27
CA THR A 54 -4.38 2.61 2.29
C THR A 54 -3.73 2.84 3.65
N GLY A 55 -4.39 2.49 4.75
CA GLY A 55 -3.92 2.78 6.11
C GLY A 55 -3.74 4.27 6.43
N SER A 56 -4.17 5.18 5.55
CA SER A 56 -3.86 6.60 5.63
C SER A 56 -4.38 7.27 6.89
N GLN A 57 -5.41 6.72 7.55
CA GLN A 57 -5.97 7.24 8.80
C GLN A 57 -5.00 7.15 9.99
N VAL A 58 -3.98 6.28 9.91
CA VAL A 58 -3.00 6.04 10.99
C VAL A 58 -1.54 6.22 10.52
N THR A 59 -1.32 6.98 9.44
CA THR A 59 0.02 7.22 8.90
C THR A 59 0.38 8.70 8.81
N GLN A 60 1.68 9.00 8.84
CA GLN A 60 2.28 10.31 8.60
C GLN A 60 2.56 10.57 7.11
N VAL A 61 1.88 9.86 6.22
CA VAL A 61 2.15 9.87 4.78
C VAL A 61 1.00 10.53 4.03
N ALA A 62 1.32 11.36 3.04
CA ALA A 62 0.38 11.86 2.03
C ALA A 62 0.96 11.63 0.64
N VAL A 63 0.34 10.73 -0.13
CA VAL A 63 0.74 10.41 -1.50
C VAL A 63 0.07 11.37 -2.47
N MET A 64 0.86 11.96 -3.37
CA MET A 64 0.43 12.91 -4.38
C MET A 64 0.97 12.55 -5.76
N THR A 65 0.32 13.06 -6.81
CA THR A 65 0.76 12.91 -8.19
C THR A 65 0.99 14.28 -8.83
N GLU A 66 2.18 14.53 -9.35
CA GLU A 66 2.48 15.65 -10.25
C GLU A 66 2.15 15.20 -11.67
N THR A 67 1.05 15.71 -12.20
CA THR A 67 0.55 15.28 -13.51
C THR A 67 1.43 15.73 -14.67
N ALA A 68 2.13 16.86 -14.52
CA ALA A 68 3.03 17.39 -15.54
C ALA A 68 4.25 16.49 -15.79
N THR A 69 4.76 15.84 -14.74
CA THR A 69 5.93 14.95 -14.79
C THR A 69 5.57 13.47 -14.68
N GLN A 70 4.26 13.15 -14.60
CA GLN A 70 3.76 11.78 -14.34
C GLN A 70 4.43 11.10 -13.13
N THR A 71 4.82 11.89 -12.15
CA THR A 71 5.53 11.42 -10.96
C THR A 71 4.55 11.32 -9.79
N LYS A 72 4.45 10.13 -9.20
CA LYS A 72 3.70 9.89 -7.96
C LYS A 72 4.70 9.73 -6.83
N SER A 73 4.52 10.49 -5.77
CA SER A 73 5.45 10.53 -4.64
C SER A 73 4.73 10.89 -3.33
N ALA A 74 5.44 10.89 -2.22
CA ALA A 74 4.85 11.08 -0.91
C ALA A 74 5.54 12.16 -0.08
N VAL A 75 4.75 12.89 0.69
CA VAL A 75 5.21 13.67 1.84
C VAL A 75 5.21 12.79 3.08
N PHE A 76 6.28 12.82 3.84
CA PHE A 76 6.42 12.15 5.13
C PHE A 76 6.66 13.19 6.21
N ASN A 77 5.73 13.35 7.14
CA ASN A 77 5.92 14.26 8.27
C ASN A 77 4.99 13.89 9.45
N ASN A 78 5.52 13.84 10.66
CA ASN A 78 4.75 13.49 11.85
C ASN A 78 3.62 14.49 12.16
N LEU A 79 3.70 15.71 11.67
CA LEU A 79 2.63 16.70 11.86
C LEU A 79 1.35 16.38 11.07
N ILE A 80 1.44 15.60 9.98
CA ILE A 80 0.29 15.25 9.15
C ILE A 80 -0.42 13.95 9.56
N TYR A 81 -0.04 13.34 10.69
CA TYR A 81 -0.88 12.29 11.29
C TYR A 81 -2.28 12.85 11.57
N PRO A 82 -3.34 12.15 11.20
CA PRO A 82 -4.68 12.52 11.67
C PRO A 82 -4.75 12.54 13.19
N ARG A 83 -5.44 13.54 13.74
CA ARG A 83 -5.68 13.65 15.18
C ARG A 83 -6.71 12.65 15.68
N VAL A 84 -7.65 12.30 14.79
CA VAL A 84 -8.68 11.31 15.03
C VAL A 84 -8.81 10.45 13.79
N ALA A 85 -8.88 9.14 13.97
CA ALA A 85 -9.22 8.18 12.94
C ALA A 85 -10.57 7.52 13.29
N ILE A 86 -11.55 7.65 12.41
CA ILE A 86 -12.85 7.00 12.53
C ILE A 86 -12.89 5.89 11.48
N VAL A 87 -13.02 4.66 11.95
CA VAL A 87 -13.07 3.45 11.11
C VAL A 87 -14.40 2.79 11.35
N ASP A 88 -15.35 3.05 10.45
CA ASP A 88 -16.70 2.53 10.51
C ASP A 88 -16.94 1.61 9.30
N PRO A 89 -17.09 0.29 9.51
CA PRO A 89 -17.31 -0.68 8.42
C PRO A 89 -18.59 -0.42 7.63
N ASP A 90 -19.62 0.18 8.23
CA ASP A 90 -20.88 0.50 7.56
C ASP A 90 -20.68 1.49 6.40
N LEU A 91 -19.69 2.37 6.50
CA LEU A 91 -19.32 3.30 5.42
C LEU A 91 -18.66 2.61 4.22
N MET A 92 -18.35 1.32 4.32
CA MET A 92 -17.63 0.56 3.31
C MET A 92 -18.52 -0.42 2.53
N VAL A 93 -19.77 -0.63 2.96
CA VAL A 93 -20.67 -1.63 2.34
C VAL A 93 -21.02 -1.32 0.88
N THR A 94 -20.92 -0.05 0.47
CA THR A 94 -21.19 0.38 -0.90
C THR A 94 -19.96 0.35 -1.81
N VAL A 95 -18.79 -0.02 -1.29
CA VAL A 95 -17.55 -0.09 -2.09
C VAL A 95 -17.69 -1.21 -3.14
N PRO A 96 -17.50 -0.89 -4.44
CA PRO A 96 -17.60 -1.88 -5.50
C PRO A 96 -16.64 -3.05 -5.32
N ARG A 97 -17.04 -4.23 -5.81
CA ARG A 97 -16.26 -5.47 -5.71
C ARG A 97 -14.80 -5.30 -6.18
N HIS A 98 -14.59 -4.68 -7.33
CA HIS A 98 -13.26 -4.48 -7.89
C HIS A 98 -12.41 -3.56 -7.00
N THR A 99 -12.97 -2.46 -6.51
CA THR A 99 -12.29 -1.56 -5.56
C THR A 99 -11.98 -2.27 -4.25
N THR A 100 -12.92 -3.08 -3.74
CA THR A 100 -12.71 -3.91 -2.53
C THR A 100 -11.53 -4.87 -2.71
N ALA A 101 -11.43 -5.55 -3.86
CA ALA A 101 -10.33 -6.46 -4.16
C ALA A 101 -8.98 -5.70 -4.25
N SER A 102 -8.96 -4.59 -4.99
CA SER A 102 -7.75 -3.78 -5.18
C SER A 102 -7.25 -3.18 -3.87
N THR A 103 -8.13 -2.56 -3.07
CA THR A 103 -7.73 -1.97 -1.79
C THR A 103 -7.41 -3.04 -0.74
N GLY A 104 -8.15 -4.14 -0.72
CA GLY A 104 -7.88 -5.24 0.22
C GLY A 104 -6.53 -5.93 -0.05
N PHE A 105 -6.14 -6.04 -1.32
CA PHE A 105 -4.81 -6.52 -1.65
C PHE A 105 -3.71 -5.50 -1.28
N ASP A 106 -3.96 -4.20 -1.39
CA ASP A 106 -3.07 -3.14 -0.91
C ASP A 106 -2.82 -3.27 0.62
N ALA A 107 -3.89 -3.55 1.40
CA ALA A 107 -3.75 -3.82 2.85
C ALA A 107 -2.87 -5.05 3.13
N PHE A 108 -3.02 -6.15 2.34
CA PHE A 108 -2.11 -7.29 2.41
C PHE A 108 -0.66 -6.88 2.15
N CYS A 109 -0.42 -6.13 1.08
CA CYS A 109 0.91 -5.67 0.70
C CYS A 109 1.56 -4.80 1.79
N HIS A 110 0.81 -3.88 2.39
CA HIS A 110 1.29 -3.07 3.52
C HIS A 110 1.77 -3.93 4.69
N CYS A 111 0.95 -4.89 5.10
CA CYS A 111 1.31 -5.80 6.19
C CYS A 111 2.50 -6.68 5.81
N PHE A 112 2.47 -7.31 4.64
CA PHE A 112 3.51 -8.24 4.20
C PHE A 112 4.85 -7.53 4.01
N GLU A 113 4.87 -6.40 3.31
CA GLU A 113 6.10 -5.64 3.06
C GLU A 113 6.71 -5.09 4.35
N SER A 114 5.88 -4.61 5.30
CA SER A 114 6.36 -4.20 6.62
C SER A 114 6.94 -5.38 7.41
N TYR A 115 6.31 -6.55 7.34
CA TYR A 115 6.77 -7.74 8.03
C TYR A 115 8.16 -8.19 7.56
N ILE A 116 8.42 -8.18 6.25
CA ILE A 116 9.73 -8.56 5.70
C ILE A 116 10.74 -7.42 5.68
N ASN A 117 10.36 -6.19 6.05
CA ASN A 117 11.23 -5.03 5.97
C ASN A 117 12.38 -5.13 6.99
N VAL A 118 13.58 -4.73 6.57
CA VAL A 118 14.76 -4.69 7.43
C VAL A 118 14.66 -3.69 8.60
N ASN A 119 13.74 -2.72 8.50
CA ASN A 119 13.41 -1.77 9.58
C ASN A 119 12.33 -2.32 10.53
N GLY A 120 11.89 -3.56 10.34
CA GLY A 120 10.89 -4.21 11.19
C GLY A 120 11.35 -4.34 12.64
N SER A 121 10.39 -4.47 13.52
CA SER A 121 10.56 -4.67 14.95
C SER A 121 9.53 -5.69 15.46
N ALA A 122 9.69 -6.19 16.66
CA ALA A 122 8.70 -7.10 17.27
C ALA A 122 7.28 -6.48 17.28
N TYR A 123 7.16 -5.16 17.49
CA TYR A 123 5.89 -4.46 17.42
C TYR A 123 5.28 -4.52 16.02
N THR A 124 6.07 -4.15 14.99
CA THR A 124 5.60 -4.15 13.60
C THR A 124 5.29 -5.55 13.11
N ASP A 125 6.07 -6.55 13.52
CA ASP A 125 5.85 -7.94 13.15
C ASP A 125 4.51 -8.48 13.71
N ILE A 126 4.19 -8.18 14.98
CA ILE A 126 2.91 -8.57 15.60
C ILE A 126 1.73 -7.94 14.85
N ILE A 127 1.78 -6.64 14.59
CA ILE A 127 0.69 -5.90 13.92
C ILE A 127 0.54 -6.36 12.47
N ALA A 128 1.65 -6.54 11.75
CA ALA A 128 1.63 -6.98 10.36
C ALA A 128 1.06 -8.40 10.22
N LEU A 129 1.47 -9.33 11.07
CA LEU A 129 0.94 -10.70 11.06
C LEU A 129 -0.54 -10.74 11.40
N GLU A 130 -1.01 -9.89 12.31
CA GLU A 130 -2.43 -9.76 12.61
C GLU A 130 -3.21 -9.30 11.38
N GLY A 131 -2.74 -8.25 10.68
CA GLY A 131 -3.34 -7.78 9.43
C GLY A 131 -3.37 -8.88 8.36
N ILE A 132 -2.28 -9.65 8.20
CA ILE A 132 -2.23 -10.79 7.25
C ILE A 132 -3.27 -11.86 7.61
N ARG A 133 -3.47 -12.20 8.90
CA ARG A 133 -4.52 -13.14 9.33
C ARG A 133 -5.92 -12.63 8.97
N MET A 134 -6.18 -11.35 9.17
CA MET A 134 -7.46 -10.74 8.80
C MET A 134 -7.69 -10.81 7.29
N VAL A 135 -6.69 -10.48 6.48
CA VAL A 135 -6.77 -10.61 5.02
C VAL A 135 -7.03 -12.06 4.60
N ALA A 136 -6.28 -13.02 5.15
CA ALA A 136 -6.45 -14.44 4.84
C ALA A 136 -7.88 -14.92 5.11
N LYS A 137 -8.47 -14.46 6.22
CA LYS A 137 -9.82 -14.84 6.65
C LYS A 137 -10.92 -14.14 5.87
N TYR A 138 -10.77 -12.85 5.58
CA TYR A 138 -11.90 -12.00 5.21
C TYR A 138 -11.87 -11.47 3.77
N LEU A 139 -10.70 -11.33 3.13
CA LEU A 139 -10.63 -10.66 1.81
C LEU A 139 -11.47 -11.38 0.75
N ARG A 140 -11.35 -12.70 0.65
CA ARG A 140 -12.16 -13.49 -0.29
C ARG A 140 -13.66 -13.37 -0.01
N ARG A 141 -14.05 -13.34 1.27
CA ARG A 141 -15.45 -13.21 1.70
C ARG A 141 -16.02 -11.86 1.28
N VAL A 142 -15.37 -10.77 1.62
CA VAL A 142 -15.84 -9.41 1.33
C VAL A 142 -15.83 -9.09 -0.16
N VAL A 143 -14.93 -9.69 -0.94
CA VAL A 143 -14.93 -9.57 -2.42
C VAL A 143 -16.10 -10.35 -3.04
N LYS A 144 -16.48 -11.47 -2.44
CA LYS A 144 -17.65 -12.26 -2.87
C LYS A 144 -18.96 -11.58 -2.49
N ASP A 145 -19.07 -11.09 -1.26
CA ASP A 145 -20.21 -10.40 -0.71
C ASP A 145 -19.78 -9.11 0.02
N GLY A 146 -19.97 -7.98 -0.64
CA GLY A 146 -19.64 -6.66 -0.10
C GLY A 146 -20.53 -6.20 1.06
N GLN A 147 -21.65 -6.92 1.33
CA GLN A 147 -22.54 -6.64 2.45
C GLN A 147 -22.20 -7.46 3.71
N ASP A 148 -21.23 -8.36 3.64
CA ASP A 148 -20.72 -9.13 4.80
C ASP A 148 -20.03 -8.17 5.78
N LEU A 149 -20.77 -7.68 6.77
CA LEU A 149 -20.28 -6.69 7.75
C LEU A 149 -19.12 -7.23 8.58
N GLU A 150 -19.14 -8.52 8.97
CA GLU A 150 -18.02 -9.14 9.69
C GLU A 150 -16.74 -9.09 8.83
N ALA A 151 -16.87 -9.38 7.55
CA ALA A 151 -15.72 -9.31 6.64
C ALA A 151 -15.28 -7.87 6.37
N ARG A 152 -16.19 -6.89 6.31
CA ARG A 152 -15.85 -5.46 6.25
C ARG A 152 -15.08 -5.00 7.48
N GLU A 153 -15.55 -5.38 8.68
CA GLU A 153 -14.87 -5.07 9.95
C GLU A 153 -13.46 -5.69 10.00
N GLY A 154 -13.33 -6.98 9.64
CA GLY A 154 -12.05 -7.65 9.57
C GLY A 154 -11.08 -6.99 8.59
N MET A 155 -11.55 -6.57 7.41
CA MET A 155 -10.72 -5.85 6.45
C MET A 155 -10.40 -4.41 6.88
N ALA A 156 -11.30 -3.72 7.58
CA ALA A 156 -11.04 -2.41 8.17
C ALA A 156 -9.94 -2.48 9.26
N TRP A 157 -9.94 -3.57 10.04
CA TRP A 157 -8.87 -3.83 10.98
C TRP A 157 -7.55 -4.18 10.27
N ALA A 158 -7.58 -5.02 9.22
CA ALA A 158 -6.39 -5.31 8.41
C ALA A 158 -5.75 -4.05 7.81
N ASP A 159 -6.56 -3.13 7.27
CA ASP A 159 -6.12 -1.82 6.77
C ASP A 159 -5.45 -0.98 7.86
N THR A 160 -6.03 -0.97 9.05
CA THR A 160 -5.48 -0.24 10.20
C THR A 160 -4.15 -0.86 10.63
N CYS A 161 -4.07 -2.19 10.72
CA CYS A 161 -2.80 -2.90 11.00
C CYS A 161 -1.73 -2.58 9.95
N GLY A 162 -2.09 -2.63 8.67
CA GLY A 162 -1.20 -2.27 7.56
C GLY A 162 -0.67 -0.83 7.70
N GLY A 163 -1.56 0.12 7.98
CA GLY A 163 -1.18 1.52 8.21
C GLY A 163 -0.22 1.70 9.38
N LEU A 164 -0.49 1.06 10.53
CA LEU A 164 0.40 1.10 11.70
C LEU A 164 1.76 0.45 11.41
N ALA A 165 1.76 -0.66 10.67
CA ALA A 165 2.99 -1.35 10.30
C ALA A 165 3.87 -0.49 9.37
N ILE A 166 3.31 0.05 8.27
CA ILE A 166 4.08 0.91 7.33
C ILE A 166 4.53 2.22 7.95
N ALA A 167 3.77 2.77 8.88
CA ALA A 167 4.14 4.00 9.58
C ALA A 167 5.45 3.84 10.37
N ASN A 168 5.79 2.62 10.78
CA ASN A 168 6.95 2.30 11.60
C ASN A 168 8.06 1.56 10.84
N ALA A 169 7.73 0.58 10.00
CA ALA A 169 8.72 -0.20 9.23
C ALA A 169 8.87 0.27 7.78
N GLY A 170 7.84 0.92 7.22
CA GLY A 170 7.79 1.28 5.80
C GLY A 170 7.38 0.10 4.90
N VAL A 171 7.47 0.36 3.60
CA VAL A 171 7.19 -0.60 2.52
C VAL A 171 8.47 -0.99 1.79
N THR A 172 8.38 -1.92 0.82
CA THR A 172 9.54 -2.41 0.06
C THR A 172 9.40 -2.13 -1.45
N LEU A 173 10.07 -2.91 -2.28
CA LEU A 173 10.16 -2.71 -3.72
C LEU A 173 8.80 -2.61 -4.44
N PRO A 174 7.79 -3.46 -4.17
CA PRO A 174 6.52 -3.40 -4.90
C PRO A 174 5.83 -2.05 -4.84
N HIS A 175 5.82 -1.40 -3.67
CA HIS A 175 5.22 -0.06 -3.54
C HIS A 175 5.99 1.01 -4.33
N GLY A 176 7.32 0.96 -4.37
CA GLY A 176 8.13 1.88 -5.18
C GLY A 176 7.82 1.74 -6.68
N VAL A 177 7.78 0.50 -7.18
CA VAL A 177 7.40 0.20 -8.57
C VAL A 177 5.94 0.55 -8.82
N GLY A 178 5.03 0.20 -7.91
CA GLY A 178 3.60 0.47 -8.02
C GLY A 178 3.27 1.97 -8.10
N MET A 179 3.99 2.80 -7.37
CA MET A 179 3.87 4.27 -7.49
C MET A 179 4.28 4.73 -8.88
N THR A 180 5.37 4.19 -9.43
CA THR A 180 5.83 4.54 -10.78
C THR A 180 4.83 4.09 -11.84
N ILE A 181 4.30 2.86 -11.75
CA ILE A 181 3.23 2.36 -12.63
C ILE A 181 2.03 3.30 -12.59
N SER A 182 1.52 3.64 -11.39
CA SER A 182 0.36 4.51 -11.24
C SER A 182 0.61 5.95 -11.73
N GLY A 183 1.86 6.43 -11.72
CA GLY A 183 2.25 7.73 -12.28
C GLY A 183 2.19 7.74 -13.80
N HIS A 184 2.70 6.72 -14.47
CA HIS A 184 2.73 6.60 -15.93
C HIS A 184 1.42 6.07 -16.51
N CYS A 185 0.72 5.23 -15.77
CA CYS A 185 -0.53 4.57 -16.17
C CYS A 185 -1.66 4.90 -15.19
N PRO A 186 -2.22 6.12 -15.21
CA PRO A 186 -3.19 6.57 -14.19
C PRO A 186 -4.51 5.79 -14.20
N LYS A 187 -4.76 4.99 -15.23
CA LYS A 187 -5.91 4.06 -15.28
C LYS A 187 -5.72 2.81 -14.41
N ILE A 188 -4.48 2.47 -14.06
CA ILE A 188 -4.15 1.33 -13.22
C ILE A 188 -4.28 1.78 -11.74
N MET A 189 -5.21 1.17 -11.01
CA MET A 189 -5.37 1.42 -9.58
C MET A 189 -4.12 0.98 -8.82
N HIS A 190 -3.90 1.56 -7.65
CA HIS A 190 -2.68 1.27 -6.88
C HIS A 190 -2.56 -0.21 -6.49
N GLY A 191 -3.63 -0.84 -5.98
CA GLY A 191 -3.61 -2.27 -5.68
C GLY A 191 -3.42 -3.15 -6.93
N GLU A 192 -3.91 -2.70 -8.11
CA GLU A 192 -3.62 -3.39 -9.37
C GLU A 192 -2.15 -3.29 -9.76
N SER A 193 -1.52 -2.12 -9.55
CA SER A 193 -0.09 -1.95 -9.81
C SER A 193 0.76 -2.83 -8.90
N LEU A 194 0.32 -3.07 -7.66
CA LEU A 194 0.95 -4.04 -6.77
C LEU A 194 0.74 -5.48 -7.28
N ALA A 195 -0.50 -5.84 -7.64
CA ALA A 195 -0.84 -7.17 -8.16
C ALA A 195 -0.01 -7.56 -9.40
N LEU A 196 0.27 -6.59 -10.29
CA LEU A 196 1.14 -6.78 -11.45
C LEU A 196 2.59 -7.16 -11.11
N THR A 197 3.09 -6.71 -9.97
CA THR A 197 4.50 -6.87 -9.60
C THR A 197 4.74 -7.98 -8.57
N TYR A 198 3.73 -8.28 -7.76
CA TYR A 198 3.86 -9.19 -6.63
C TYR A 198 4.31 -10.62 -6.99
N PRO A 199 3.79 -11.27 -8.05
CA PRO A 199 4.21 -12.63 -8.38
C PRO A 199 5.72 -12.76 -8.61
N SER A 200 6.32 -11.78 -9.28
CA SER A 200 7.78 -11.76 -9.52
C SER A 200 8.56 -11.37 -8.26
N PHE A 201 8.07 -10.37 -7.54
CA PHE A 201 8.69 -9.93 -6.29
C PHE A 201 8.76 -11.05 -5.25
N MET A 202 7.68 -11.78 -5.04
CA MET A 202 7.63 -12.89 -4.08
C MET A 202 8.71 -13.94 -4.39
N ARG A 203 8.82 -14.35 -5.66
CA ARG A 203 9.79 -15.36 -6.10
C ARG A 203 11.24 -14.91 -6.00
N LEU A 204 11.50 -13.63 -6.22
CA LEU A 204 12.83 -13.06 -6.10
C LEU A 204 13.26 -12.85 -4.64
N THR A 205 12.30 -12.67 -3.72
CA THR A 205 12.56 -12.24 -2.35
C THR A 205 12.54 -13.39 -1.34
N TYR A 206 11.72 -14.43 -1.55
CA TYR A 206 11.55 -15.50 -0.55
C TYR A 206 12.88 -16.16 -0.13
N PRO A 207 13.89 -16.37 -1.01
CA PRO A 207 15.13 -17.02 -0.58
C PRO A 207 15.94 -16.20 0.45
N ALA A 208 15.68 -14.88 0.52
CA ALA A 208 16.35 -13.99 1.48
C ALA A 208 15.57 -13.81 2.80
N ALA A 209 14.35 -14.39 2.91
CA ALA A 209 13.47 -14.22 4.06
C ALA A 209 12.62 -15.48 4.33
N VAL A 210 13.23 -16.65 4.24
CA VAL A 210 12.56 -17.97 4.29
C VAL A 210 11.62 -18.09 5.47
N GLU A 211 12.08 -17.87 6.71
CA GLU A 211 11.26 -18.00 7.92
C GLU A 211 10.00 -17.10 7.88
N LYS A 212 10.15 -15.86 7.42
CA LYS A 212 9.05 -14.90 7.33
C LYS A 212 8.04 -15.31 6.26
N PHE A 213 8.50 -15.75 5.09
CA PHE A 213 7.64 -16.28 4.04
C PHE A 213 6.92 -17.57 4.47
N ALA A 214 7.62 -18.49 5.13
CA ALA A 214 7.01 -19.71 5.67
C ALA A 214 5.89 -19.39 6.67
N THR A 215 6.11 -18.43 7.56
CA THR A 215 5.11 -17.96 8.52
C THR A 215 3.86 -17.45 7.81
N VAL A 216 4.02 -16.59 6.82
CA VAL A 216 2.90 -16.04 6.02
C VAL A 216 2.22 -17.15 5.21
N GLY A 217 2.98 -18.05 4.59
CA GLY A 217 2.44 -19.20 3.87
C GLY A 217 1.49 -20.03 4.73
N ARG A 218 1.90 -20.35 5.98
CA ARG A 218 1.09 -21.09 6.94
C ARG A 218 -0.16 -20.32 7.41
N ILE A 219 -0.12 -19.00 7.42
CA ILE A 219 -1.31 -18.17 7.70
C ILE A 219 -2.29 -18.23 6.52
N LEU A 220 -1.80 -18.12 5.28
CA LEU A 220 -2.63 -18.18 4.09
C LEU A 220 -3.21 -19.58 3.84
N ASN A 221 -2.42 -20.62 4.14
CA ASN A 221 -2.80 -22.01 4.01
C ASN A 221 -2.28 -22.84 5.20
N PRO A 222 -3.14 -23.17 6.18
CA PRO A 222 -2.76 -24.00 7.34
C PRO A 222 -2.22 -25.39 7.01
N GLU A 223 -2.51 -25.95 5.82
CA GLU A 223 -1.99 -27.26 5.40
C GLU A 223 -0.45 -27.26 5.25
N LEU A 224 0.14 -26.08 5.11
CA LEU A 224 1.59 -25.93 5.04
C LEU A 224 2.29 -26.09 6.40
N SER A 225 1.56 -26.26 7.49
CA SER A 225 2.12 -26.39 8.85
C SER A 225 3.02 -27.60 9.04
N GLY A 226 2.85 -28.66 8.24
CA GLY A 226 3.69 -29.85 8.27
C GLY A 226 4.93 -29.81 7.39
N LEU A 227 5.12 -28.73 6.61
CA LEU A 227 6.24 -28.59 5.69
C LEU A 227 7.44 -27.91 6.36
N SER A 228 8.65 -28.13 5.81
CA SER A 228 9.85 -27.37 6.14
C SER A 228 9.64 -25.87 5.86
N ASP A 229 10.45 -25.00 6.47
CA ASP A 229 10.35 -23.57 6.21
C ASP A 229 10.66 -23.22 4.75
N GLU A 230 11.62 -23.90 4.11
CA GLU A 230 11.95 -23.71 2.71
C GLU A 230 10.77 -24.04 1.77
N GLU A 231 10.11 -25.17 2.02
CA GLU A 231 8.94 -25.59 1.24
C GLU A 231 7.75 -24.66 1.49
N ALA A 232 7.46 -24.33 2.75
CA ALA A 232 6.38 -23.41 3.10
C ALA A 232 6.61 -22.00 2.54
N ALA A 233 7.87 -21.50 2.55
CA ALA A 233 8.22 -20.23 1.96
C ALA A 233 8.02 -20.20 0.43
N LYS A 234 8.43 -21.26 -0.26
CA LYS A 234 8.18 -21.40 -1.70
C LYS A 234 6.69 -21.45 -2.01
N ARG A 235 5.94 -22.26 -1.25
CA ARG A 235 4.48 -22.38 -1.38
C ARG A 235 3.75 -21.09 -1.03
N CYS A 236 4.27 -20.24 -0.15
CA CYS A 236 3.73 -18.91 0.12
C CYS A 236 3.57 -18.08 -1.15
N CYS A 237 4.51 -18.17 -2.11
CA CYS A 237 4.39 -17.48 -3.40
C CYS A 237 3.17 -17.99 -4.19
N GLU A 238 2.91 -19.29 -4.18
CA GLU A 238 1.77 -19.90 -4.85
C GLU A 238 0.45 -19.54 -4.17
N GLU A 239 0.43 -19.45 -2.83
CA GLU A 239 -0.75 -19.04 -2.07
C GLU A 239 -1.13 -17.57 -2.36
N VAL A 240 -0.15 -16.68 -2.53
CA VAL A 240 -0.41 -15.29 -2.94
C VAL A 240 -0.90 -15.23 -4.38
N ASP A 241 -0.35 -16.02 -5.30
CA ASP A 241 -0.87 -16.13 -6.66
C ASP A 241 -2.33 -16.62 -6.65
N GLN A 242 -2.65 -17.59 -5.81
CA GLN A 242 -4.00 -18.11 -5.67
C GLN A 242 -4.95 -17.06 -5.07
N LEU A 243 -4.50 -16.31 -4.05
CA LEU A 243 -5.26 -15.18 -3.51
C LEU A 243 -5.62 -14.17 -4.61
N LEU A 244 -4.64 -13.78 -5.43
CA LEU A 244 -4.85 -12.85 -6.56
C LEU A 244 -5.89 -13.39 -7.56
N LYS A 245 -5.85 -14.68 -7.88
CA LYS A 245 -6.84 -15.34 -8.76
C LYS A 245 -8.23 -15.32 -8.14
N ASP A 246 -8.35 -15.67 -6.87
CA ASP A 246 -9.64 -15.79 -6.16
C ASP A 246 -10.37 -14.44 -6.06
N ILE A 247 -9.62 -13.36 -5.90
CA ILE A 247 -10.19 -12.00 -5.81
C ILE A 247 -10.30 -11.28 -7.16
N GLY A 248 -9.89 -11.94 -8.27
CA GLY A 248 -9.94 -11.38 -9.62
C GLY A 248 -8.87 -10.32 -9.90
N MET A 249 -7.73 -10.41 -9.21
CA MET A 249 -6.59 -9.49 -9.34
C MET A 249 -5.34 -10.16 -9.95
N TRP A 250 -5.49 -11.33 -10.58
CA TRP A 250 -4.43 -11.96 -11.37
C TRP A 250 -4.31 -11.24 -12.71
N LEU A 251 -3.48 -10.20 -12.76
CA LEU A 251 -3.41 -9.22 -13.84
C LEU A 251 -2.08 -9.30 -14.60
N ASN A 252 -2.07 -8.77 -15.83
CA ASN A 252 -0.89 -8.53 -16.64
C ASN A 252 -0.95 -7.15 -17.31
N PHE A 253 0.17 -6.64 -17.81
CA PHE A 253 0.23 -5.33 -18.46
C PHE A 253 -0.56 -5.26 -19.77
N GLU A 254 -0.73 -6.38 -20.46
CA GLU A 254 -1.50 -6.47 -21.70
C GLU A 254 -2.98 -6.13 -21.47
N SER A 255 -3.53 -6.53 -20.30
CA SER A 255 -4.91 -6.21 -19.90
C SER A 255 -5.19 -4.71 -19.84
N PHE A 256 -4.16 -3.90 -19.66
CA PHE A 256 -4.23 -2.44 -19.58
C PHE A 256 -3.72 -1.75 -20.86
N SER A 257 -3.40 -2.50 -21.90
CA SER A 257 -2.82 -2.00 -23.15
C SER A 257 -1.55 -1.16 -22.93
N VAL A 258 -0.71 -1.58 -21.97
CA VAL A 258 0.57 -0.93 -21.68
C VAL A 258 1.63 -1.55 -22.58
N ASP A 259 2.28 -0.72 -23.40
CA ASP A 259 3.33 -1.14 -24.31
C ASP A 259 4.68 -1.39 -23.62
N GLU A 260 5.55 -2.14 -24.29
CA GLU A 260 6.88 -2.48 -23.78
C GLU A 260 7.75 -1.24 -23.51
N ALA A 261 7.63 -0.20 -24.32
CA ALA A 261 8.38 1.05 -24.14
C ALA A 261 7.97 1.75 -22.84
N THR A 262 6.69 1.72 -22.50
CA THR A 262 6.18 2.24 -21.21
C THR A 262 6.66 1.38 -20.05
N ILE A 263 6.65 0.04 -20.18
CA ILE A 263 7.17 -0.87 -19.14
C ILE A 263 8.65 -0.58 -18.87
N ARG A 264 9.46 -0.38 -19.91
CA ARG A 264 10.89 -0.02 -19.76
C ARG A 264 11.06 1.31 -19.04
N ARG A 265 10.28 2.36 -19.41
CA ARG A 265 10.32 3.66 -18.71
C ARG A 265 9.94 3.52 -17.22
N ILE A 266 8.96 2.69 -16.90
CA ILE A 266 8.58 2.40 -15.51
C ILE A 266 9.73 1.76 -14.76
N ALA A 267 10.42 0.77 -15.35
CA ALA A 267 11.55 0.09 -14.74
C ALA A 267 12.71 1.07 -14.45
N ASP A 268 13.10 1.87 -15.45
CA ASP A 268 14.17 2.87 -15.32
C ASP A 268 13.84 3.91 -14.24
N ARG A 269 12.63 4.46 -14.27
CA ARG A 269 12.20 5.48 -13.29
C ARG A 269 12.08 4.92 -11.88
N SER A 270 11.67 3.67 -11.72
CA SER A 270 11.60 3.01 -10.41
C SER A 270 12.99 2.86 -9.78
N HIS A 271 14.01 2.61 -10.58
CA HIS A 271 15.40 2.57 -10.14
C HIS A 271 15.90 3.95 -9.68
N ASP A 272 15.58 5.00 -10.42
CA ASP A 272 16.00 6.38 -10.11
C ASP A 272 15.38 6.90 -8.82
N LEU A 273 14.07 6.71 -8.63
CA LEU A 273 13.35 7.11 -7.41
C LEU A 273 13.96 6.46 -6.16
N ARG A 274 14.28 5.17 -6.23
CA ARG A 274 14.95 4.45 -5.13
C ARG A 274 16.35 4.99 -4.84
N SER A 275 17.04 5.46 -5.86
CA SER A 275 18.36 6.10 -5.71
C SER A 275 18.26 7.46 -5.03
N GLU A 276 17.22 8.26 -5.35
CA GLU A 276 16.93 9.55 -4.71
C GLU A 276 16.58 9.38 -3.23
N GLU A 277 15.71 8.41 -2.89
CA GLU A 277 15.34 8.08 -1.50
C GLU A 277 16.57 7.68 -0.65
N ARG A 278 17.47 6.86 -1.19
CA ARG A 278 18.70 6.45 -0.51
C ARG A 278 19.64 7.62 -0.26
N ARG A 279 19.74 8.58 -1.17
CA ARG A 279 20.59 9.78 -1.00
C ARG A 279 20.08 10.66 0.13
N VAL A 280 18.78 10.88 0.21
CA VAL A 280 18.15 11.65 1.30
C VAL A 280 18.30 10.95 2.65
N GLY A 281 18.17 9.63 2.70
CA GLY A 281 18.33 8.84 3.94
C GLY A 281 19.77 8.81 4.48
N LYS A 282 20.78 8.87 3.59
CA LYS A 282 22.20 8.91 4.02
C LYS A 282 22.61 10.24 4.64
N GLY A 283 22.00 11.35 4.24
CA GLY A 283 22.29 12.68 4.82
C GLY A 283 21.81 12.88 6.27
N ARG A 284 21.11 11.90 6.85
CA ARG A 284 20.59 11.94 8.24
C ARG A 284 21.41 11.12 9.25
N ARG A 285 22.41 10.37 8.80
CA ARG A 285 23.29 9.55 9.67
C ARG A 285 24.64 10.20 9.98
N SER A 286 24.79 11.49 9.68
CA SER A 286 25.97 12.31 10.06
C SER A 286 25.61 13.31 11.15
#